data_1562b0cc782f2de3b72c92fec710eb6c
#
_entry.id   1562b0cc782f2de3b72c92fec710eb6c
#
_cell.length_a   1.000
_cell.length_b   1.000
_cell.length_c   1.000
_cell.angle_alpha   90.00
_cell.angle_beta   90.00
_cell.angle_gamma   90.00
#
_symmetry.space_group_name_H-M   'P 1'
#
loop_
_entity.id
_entity.type
_entity.pdbx_description
1 polymer ?
#
loop_
_entity_poly.entity_id
_entity_poly.type
_entity_poly.pdbx_seq_one_letter_code
_entity_poly.pdbx_strand_id
1 'polypeptide(L)'
;LLPGALESIKKLSKYYDIYPCSDCRNPFDMANSGRIYKGKFEMLHSLIPEEVIPARNYIFTGAKEICTGDIQIDDLVSNLNPHIGLKILFPSYHNKKISNIDLASRGIIRAGYDYHTGWQEVCKILLNTEDITDSNDK
;
A
#
# COMPACT_ATOMS: atom_id res chain seq x y z
N LEU A 1 6.65 3.70 9.29
CA LEU A 1 6.56 2.87 8.08
C LEU A 1 7.10 1.48 8.34
N LEU A 2 6.57 0.49 7.64
CA LEU A 2 7.06 -0.88 7.71
C LEU A 2 8.49 -1.00 7.11
N PRO A 3 9.26 -2.04 7.49
CA PRO A 3 10.60 -2.26 6.94
C PRO A 3 10.60 -2.28 5.41
N GLY A 4 11.54 -1.57 4.80
CA GLY A 4 11.70 -1.49 3.35
C GLY A 4 10.64 -0.65 2.62
N ALA A 5 9.65 -0.10 3.32
CA ALA A 5 8.57 0.66 2.70
C ALA A 5 9.08 1.88 1.92
N LEU A 6 9.87 2.73 2.56
CA LEU A 6 10.35 3.96 1.92
C LEU A 6 11.22 3.68 0.69
N GLU A 7 12.11 2.73 0.76
CA GLU A 7 12.97 2.34 -0.36
C GLU A 7 12.15 1.78 -1.52
N SER A 8 11.19 0.91 -1.22
CA SER A 8 10.29 0.33 -2.22
C SER A 8 9.41 1.40 -2.87
N ILE A 9 8.84 2.30 -2.08
CA ILE A 9 8.04 3.43 -2.56
C ILE A 9 8.86 4.33 -3.48
N LYS A 10 10.11 4.64 -3.13
CA LYS A 10 11.01 5.41 -3.99
C LYS A 10 11.29 4.73 -5.34
N LYS A 11 11.47 3.41 -5.32
CA LYS A 11 11.63 2.64 -6.57
C LYS A 11 10.37 2.67 -7.41
N LEU A 12 9.22 2.39 -6.80
CA LEU A 12 7.92 2.34 -7.47
C LEU A 12 7.50 3.71 -8.02
N SER A 13 7.83 4.81 -7.32
CA SER A 13 7.48 6.17 -7.76
C SER A 13 8.10 6.58 -9.10
N LYS A 14 9.12 5.87 -9.57
CA LYS A 14 9.72 6.09 -10.90
C LYS A 14 8.81 5.61 -12.03
N TYR A 15 7.87 4.71 -11.73
CA TYR A 15 7.01 4.05 -12.73
C TYR A 15 5.53 4.28 -12.48
N TYR A 16 5.15 4.68 -11.26
CA TYR A 16 3.77 4.79 -10.83
C TYR A 16 3.52 6.10 -10.09
N ASP A 17 2.35 6.68 -10.30
CA ASP A 17 1.79 7.71 -9.41
C ASP A 17 1.21 7.01 -8.18
N ILE A 18 1.72 7.33 -7.01
CA ILE A 18 1.36 6.66 -5.77
C ILE A 18 0.41 7.53 -4.94
N TYR A 19 -0.66 6.92 -4.47
CA TYR A 19 -1.70 7.55 -3.66
C TYR A 19 -1.83 6.81 -2.33
N PRO A 20 -1.16 7.25 -1.26
CA PRO A 20 -1.37 6.66 0.07
C PRO A 20 -2.82 6.86 0.51
N CYS A 21 -3.45 5.79 0.97
CA CYS A 21 -4.83 5.80 1.42
C CYS A 21 -4.91 5.28 2.86
N SER A 22 -5.42 6.08 3.76
CA SER A 22 -5.53 5.74 5.18
C SER A 22 -6.90 6.05 5.75
N ASP A 23 -7.42 5.12 6.57
CA ASP A 23 -8.52 5.41 7.47
C ASP A 23 -7.95 5.97 8.78
N CYS A 24 -8.28 7.21 9.08
CA CYS A 24 -7.80 7.91 10.28
C CYS A 24 -8.91 8.15 11.31
N ARG A 25 -10.06 7.49 11.15
CA ARG A 25 -11.14 7.62 12.14
C ARG A 25 -10.83 6.82 13.39
N ASN A 26 -11.21 7.37 14.54
CA ASN A 26 -11.31 6.60 15.76
C ASN A 26 -12.78 6.20 15.95
N PRO A 27 -13.15 4.93 15.75
CA PRO A 27 -14.56 4.51 15.87
C PRO A 27 -15.11 4.62 17.29
N PHE A 28 -14.24 4.67 18.30
CA PHE A 28 -14.63 4.80 19.71
C PHE A 28 -14.68 6.24 20.19
N ASP A 29 -14.11 7.17 19.44
CA ASP A 29 -14.07 8.59 19.76
C ASP A 29 -13.95 9.43 18.48
N MET A 30 -15.05 9.52 17.75
CA MET A 30 -15.11 10.23 16.47
C MET A 30 -14.73 11.70 16.58
N ALA A 31 -15.04 12.36 17.70
CA ALA A 31 -14.72 13.77 17.92
C ALA A 31 -13.21 14.05 17.93
N ASN A 32 -12.38 13.07 18.32
CA ASN A 32 -10.92 13.17 18.33
C ASN A 32 -10.24 12.63 17.06
N SER A 33 -10.99 12.19 16.08
CA SER A 33 -10.43 11.69 14.81
C SER A 33 -9.54 12.71 14.09
N GLY A 34 -9.84 14.01 14.23
CA GLY A 34 -9.03 15.06 13.62
C GLY A 34 -7.55 15.04 14.01
N ARG A 35 -7.22 14.61 15.23
CA ARG A 35 -5.82 14.44 15.68
C ARG A 35 -5.12 13.31 14.92
N ILE A 36 -5.84 12.24 14.61
CA ILE A 36 -5.30 11.10 13.87
C ILE A 36 -5.03 11.51 12.43
N TYR A 37 -5.95 12.25 11.79
CA TYR A 37 -5.74 12.81 10.45
C TYR A 37 -4.50 13.70 10.40
N LYS A 38 -4.39 14.63 11.34
CA LYS A 38 -3.25 15.53 11.44
C LYS A 38 -1.93 14.76 11.59
N GLY A 39 -1.88 13.85 12.56
CA GLY A 39 -0.69 13.04 12.81
C GLY A 39 -0.29 12.18 11.61
N LYS A 40 -1.26 11.61 10.90
CA LYS A 40 -1.00 10.81 9.69
C LYS A 40 -0.46 11.67 8.56
N PHE A 41 -1.06 12.83 8.32
CA PHE A 41 -0.55 13.78 7.32
C PHE A 41 0.89 14.20 7.63
N GLU A 42 1.16 14.63 8.86
CA GLU A 42 2.48 15.06 9.30
C GLU A 42 3.52 13.94 9.18
N MET A 43 3.16 12.71 9.54
CA MET A 43 4.03 11.55 9.42
C MET A 43 4.39 11.30 7.94
N LEU A 44 3.42 11.21 7.06
CA LEU A 44 3.66 10.99 5.63
C LEU A 44 4.52 12.09 5.03
N HIS A 45 4.16 13.35 5.31
CA HIS A 45 4.86 14.50 4.77
C HIS A 45 6.30 14.65 5.26
N SER A 46 6.59 14.22 6.49
CA SER A 46 7.94 14.25 7.06
C SER A 46 8.83 13.09 6.57
N LEU A 47 8.24 11.92 6.28
CA LEU A 47 9.00 10.71 5.92
C LEU A 47 9.18 10.52 4.42
N ILE A 48 8.22 10.99 3.61
CA ILE A 48 8.23 10.77 2.16
C ILE A 48 8.48 12.09 1.45
N PRO A 49 9.57 12.20 0.67
CA PRO A 49 9.85 13.41 -0.09
C PRO A 49 8.70 13.77 -1.06
N GLU A 50 8.45 15.05 -1.24
CA GLU A 50 7.38 15.56 -2.11
C GLU A 50 7.55 15.11 -3.57
N GLU A 51 8.77 14.94 -4.04
CA GLU A 51 9.09 14.44 -5.38
C GLU A 51 8.80 12.94 -5.54
N VAL A 52 8.68 12.19 -4.44
CA VAL A 52 8.34 10.76 -4.44
C VAL A 52 6.82 10.57 -4.39
N ILE A 53 6.17 11.18 -3.42
CA ILE A 53 4.70 11.24 -3.32
C ILE A 53 4.31 12.66 -2.91
N PRO A 54 3.73 13.45 -3.83
CA PRO A 54 3.26 14.77 -3.47
C PRO A 54 2.07 14.70 -2.50
N ALA A 55 1.99 15.64 -1.58
CA ALA A 55 0.94 15.68 -0.56
C ALA A 55 -0.48 15.72 -1.15
N ARG A 56 -0.65 16.27 -2.34
CA ARG A 56 -1.92 16.26 -3.06
C ARG A 56 -2.47 14.87 -3.36
N ASN A 57 -1.59 13.84 -3.33
CA ASN A 57 -1.96 12.46 -3.59
C ASN A 57 -2.45 11.71 -2.34
N TYR A 58 -2.38 12.32 -1.15
CA TYR A 58 -2.83 11.68 0.07
C TYR A 58 -4.35 11.57 0.09
N ILE A 59 -4.85 10.37 0.35
CA ILE A 59 -6.29 10.06 0.46
C ILE A 59 -6.58 9.60 1.88
N PHE A 60 -7.51 10.27 2.54
CA PHE A 60 -7.97 9.88 3.87
C PHE A 60 -9.44 9.48 3.81
N THR A 61 -9.69 8.19 3.85
CA THR A 61 -11.04 7.63 3.84
C THR A 61 -11.08 6.26 4.50
N GLY A 62 -12.20 5.93 5.11
CA GLY A 62 -12.50 4.57 5.54
C GLY A 62 -13.12 3.71 4.45
N ALA A 63 -13.62 4.34 3.39
CA ALA A 63 -14.26 3.64 2.25
C ALA A 63 -13.23 3.34 1.16
N LYS A 64 -12.17 2.61 1.50
CA LYS A 64 -11.07 2.31 0.57
C LYS A 64 -11.50 1.46 -0.62
N GLU A 65 -12.56 0.69 -0.46
CA GLU A 65 -13.13 -0.16 -1.52
C GLU A 65 -13.72 0.62 -2.69
N ILE A 66 -13.96 1.92 -2.54
CA ILE A 66 -14.40 2.78 -3.64
C ILE A 66 -13.26 3.50 -4.36
N CYS A 67 -12.04 3.43 -3.83
CA CYS A 67 -10.88 4.03 -4.49
C CYS A 67 -10.61 3.29 -5.81
N THR A 68 -10.27 4.03 -6.85
CA THR A 68 -9.96 3.47 -8.16
C THR A 68 -8.50 3.68 -8.52
N GLY A 69 -8.01 2.95 -9.49
CA GLY A 69 -6.63 3.01 -9.98
C GLY A 69 -6.31 1.77 -10.78
N ASP A 70 -5.07 1.66 -11.24
CA ASP A 70 -4.60 0.48 -11.96
C ASP A 70 -4.24 -0.66 -11.00
N ILE A 71 -3.70 -0.31 -9.83
CA ILE A 71 -3.21 -1.23 -8.82
C ILE A 71 -3.68 -0.77 -7.44
N GLN A 72 -4.11 -1.71 -6.62
CA GLN A 72 -4.40 -1.43 -5.21
C GLN A 72 -3.68 -2.44 -4.31
N ILE A 73 -3.09 -1.93 -3.23
CA ILE A 73 -2.36 -2.71 -2.23
C ILE A 73 -2.99 -2.42 -0.87
N ASP A 74 -3.45 -3.44 -0.19
CA ASP A 74 -4.00 -3.33 1.17
C ASP A 74 -3.80 -4.66 1.91
N ASP A 75 -3.85 -4.64 3.23
CA ASP A 75 -3.76 -5.83 4.08
C ASP A 75 -5.14 -6.41 4.44
N LEU A 76 -6.21 -5.69 4.11
CA LEU A 76 -7.60 -6.14 4.26
C LEU A 76 -8.24 -6.39 2.90
N VAL A 77 -8.70 -7.60 2.66
CA VAL A 77 -9.40 -7.97 1.42
C VAL A 77 -10.63 -7.09 1.20
N SER A 78 -11.35 -6.74 2.27
CA SER A 78 -12.55 -5.88 2.21
C SER A 78 -12.27 -4.46 1.71
N ASN A 79 -11.03 -3.99 1.80
CA ASN A 79 -10.63 -2.67 1.30
C ASN A 79 -10.28 -2.69 -0.20
N LEU A 80 -10.07 -3.87 -0.78
CA LEU A 80 -9.71 -3.99 -2.19
C LEU A 80 -10.94 -3.82 -3.07
N ASN A 81 -10.88 -2.86 -3.97
CA ASN A 81 -11.95 -2.62 -4.94
C ASN A 81 -12.01 -3.75 -5.97
N PRO A 82 -13.12 -4.48 -6.10
CA PRO A 82 -13.23 -5.61 -7.02
C PRO A 82 -13.07 -5.22 -8.49
N HIS A 83 -13.24 -3.96 -8.83
CA HIS A 83 -13.12 -3.44 -10.21
C HIS A 83 -11.69 -3.08 -10.62
N ILE A 84 -10.74 -3.07 -9.67
CA ILE A 84 -9.32 -2.85 -9.98
C ILE A 84 -8.70 -4.12 -10.57
N GLY A 85 -7.98 -3.96 -11.68
CA GLY A 85 -7.40 -5.08 -12.42
C GLY A 85 -6.31 -5.84 -11.66
N LEU A 86 -5.44 -5.15 -10.92
CA LEU A 86 -4.38 -5.76 -10.12
C LEU A 86 -4.55 -5.38 -8.65
N LYS A 87 -4.88 -6.38 -7.84
CA LYS A 87 -5.04 -6.25 -6.40
C LYS A 87 -4.00 -7.08 -5.70
N ILE A 88 -3.28 -6.47 -4.76
CA ILE A 88 -2.22 -7.11 -3.99
C ILE A 88 -2.59 -7.10 -2.51
N LEU A 89 -2.60 -8.29 -1.90
CA LEU A 89 -2.78 -8.44 -0.46
C LEU A 89 -1.42 -8.33 0.21
N PHE A 90 -1.21 -7.24 0.96
CA PHE A 90 -0.01 -7.04 1.76
C PHE A 90 -0.03 -7.96 2.99
N PRO A 91 1.08 -8.64 3.33
CA PRO A 91 1.10 -9.60 4.43
C PRO A 91 0.85 -8.93 5.79
N SER A 92 -0.04 -9.53 6.57
CA SER A 92 -0.38 -9.12 7.92
C SER A 92 -0.76 -10.35 8.73
N TYR A 93 -0.64 -10.27 10.06
CA TYR A 93 -0.99 -11.37 10.95
C TYR A 93 -2.46 -11.81 10.81
N HIS A 94 -3.37 -10.90 10.45
CA HIS A 94 -4.80 -11.21 10.36
C HIS A 94 -5.21 -11.81 9.00
N ASN A 95 -4.35 -11.81 7.98
CA ASN A 95 -4.69 -12.34 6.66
C ASN A 95 -3.95 -13.63 6.26
N LYS A 96 -3.11 -14.17 7.14
CA LYS A 96 -2.28 -15.36 6.85
C LYS A 96 -3.10 -16.61 6.52
N LYS A 97 -4.28 -16.73 7.10
CA LYS A 97 -5.14 -17.92 6.96
C LYS A 97 -6.04 -17.88 5.72
N ILE A 98 -6.11 -16.76 5.02
CA ILE A 98 -6.90 -16.65 3.79
C ILE A 98 -6.22 -17.50 2.72
N SER A 99 -6.97 -18.43 2.10
CA SER A 99 -6.39 -19.34 1.11
C SER A 99 -6.02 -18.62 -0.18
N ASN A 100 -4.93 -19.06 -0.83
CA ASN A 100 -4.52 -18.51 -2.12
C ASN A 100 -5.53 -18.83 -3.23
N ILE A 101 -6.30 -19.91 -3.10
CA ILE A 101 -7.39 -20.26 -4.01
C ILE A 101 -8.50 -19.20 -3.93
N ASP A 102 -8.89 -18.81 -2.72
CA ASP A 102 -9.89 -17.76 -2.52
C ASP A 102 -9.41 -16.41 -3.05
N LEU A 103 -8.14 -16.05 -2.80
CA LEU A 103 -7.57 -14.83 -3.33
C LEU A 103 -7.55 -14.83 -4.86
N ALA A 104 -7.09 -15.92 -5.47
CA ALA A 104 -7.04 -16.05 -6.92
C ALA A 104 -8.43 -15.94 -7.57
N SER A 105 -9.47 -16.51 -6.93
CA SER A 105 -10.86 -16.40 -7.40
C SER A 105 -11.36 -14.96 -7.43
N ARG A 106 -10.76 -14.07 -6.63
CA ARG A 106 -11.08 -12.63 -6.55
C ARG A 106 -10.11 -11.76 -7.35
N GLY A 107 -9.15 -12.35 -8.06
CA GLY A 107 -8.10 -11.63 -8.78
C GLY A 107 -7.10 -10.93 -7.87
N ILE A 108 -6.83 -11.50 -6.69
CA ILE A 108 -5.91 -10.94 -5.70
C ILE A 108 -4.63 -11.77 -5.65
N ILE A 109 -3.48 -11.11 -5.67
CA ILE A 109 -2.17 -11.72 -5.52
C ILE A 109 -1.65 -11.43 -4.10
N ARG A 110 -1.15 -12.46 -3.42
CA ARG A 110 -0.51 -12.30 -2.11
C ARG A 110 0.95 -11.86 -2.27
N ALA A 111 1.35 -10.82 -1.56
CA ALA A 111 2.74 -10.36 -1.48
C ALA A 111 3.49 -11.06 -0.33
N GLY A 112 3.56 -12.39 -0.37
CA GLY A 112 4.20 -13.19 0.69
C GLY A 112 3.40 -13.28 1.98
N TYR A 113 4.06 -13.78 3.05
CA TYR A 113 3.44 -14.04 4.35
C TYR A 113 4.07 -13.26 5.50
N ASP A 114 5.22 -12.63 5.26
CA ASP A 114 5.97 -11.88 6.26
C ASP A 114 5.93 -10.39 5.94
N TYR A 115 5.38 -9.58 6.86
CA TYR A 115 5.32 -8.13 6.67
C TYR A 115 6.70 -7.45 6.61
N HIS A 116 7.76 -8.08 7.12
CA HIS A 116 9.13 -7.56 7.02
C HIS A 116 9.66 -7.62 5.57
N THR A 117 9.18 -8.54 4.77
CA THR A 117 9.57 -8.71 3.36
C THR A 117 8.45 -8.32 2.38
N GLY A 118 7.31 -7.90 2.89
CA GLY A 118 6.12 -7.60 2.08
C GLY A 118 6.38 -6.57 0.98
N TRP A 119 7.10 -5.51 1.28
CA TRP A 119 7.43 -4.48 0.28
C TRP A 119 8.39 -4.98 -0.80
N GLN A 120 9.31 -5.87 -0.45
CA GLN A 120 10.17 -6.52 -1.45
C GLN A 120 9.34 -7.40 -2.39
N GLU A 121 8.37 -8.14 -1.85
CA GLU A 121 7.46 -8.96 -2.66
C GLU A 121 6.56 -8.10 -3.56
N VAL A 122 6.07 -6.97 -3.08
CA VAL A 122 5.33 -6.00 -3.90
C VAL A 122 6.19 -5.51 -5.07
N CYS A 123 7.43 -5.15 -4.83
CA CYS A 123 8.35 -4.74 -5.88
C CYS A 123 8.60 -5.85 -6.91
N LYS A 124 8.73 -7.10 -6.48
CA LYS A 124 8.89 -8.25 -7.40
C LYS A 124 7.65 -8.44 -8.28
N ILE A 125 6.46 -8.23 -7.74
CA ILE A 125 5.20 -8.34 -8.50
C ILE A 125 5.09 -7.21 -9.53
N LEU A 126 5.43 -5.99 -9.15
CA LEU A 126 5.21 -4.79 -9.97
C LEU A 126 6.37 -4.44 -10.89
N LEU A 127 7.58 -4.81 -10.52
CA LEU A 127 8.80 -4.55 -11.28
C LEU A 127 9.38 -5.88 -11.74
N ASN A 128 9.87 -5.95 -12.99
CA ASN A 128 10.60 -7.12 -13.46
C ASN A 128 11.93 -7.25 -12.68
N THR A 129 12.33 -8.47 -12.32
CA THR A 129 13.58 -8.73 -11.57
C THR A 129 14.83 -8.19 -12.29
N GLU A 130 14.80 -8.02 -13.61
CA GLU A 130 15.85 -7.42 -14.41
C GLU A 130 15.99 -5.90 -14.11
N ASP A 131 14.90 -5.21 -13.82
CA ASP A 131 14.89 -3.79 -13.52
C ASP A 131 15.46 -3.48 -12.11
N ILE A 132 15.53 -4.47 -11.23
CA ILE A 132 16.03 -4.31 -9.84
C ILE A 132 17.57 -4.43 -9.81
N THR A 133 18.18 -5.17 -10.71
CA THR A 133 19.62 -5.40 -10.77
C THR A 133 20.39 -4.23 -11.38
N ASP A 134 19.81 -3.49 -12.32
CA ASP A 134 20.45 -2.34 -12.97
C ASP A 134 20.55 -1.09 -12.08
N SER A 135 19.87 -1.04 -10.94
CA SER A 135 19.92 0.10 -10.01
C SER A 135 21.07 0.04 -9.01
N ASN A 136 21.80 -1.09 -8.92
CA ASN A 136 22.92 -1.28 -8.00
C ASN A 136 24.32 -1.07 -8.64
N ASP A 137 24.38 -0.87 -9.97
CA ASP A 137 25.65 -0.71 -10.71
C ASP A 137 25.91 0.73 -11.21
N LYS A 138 25.30 1.72 -10.53
CA LYS A 138 25.62 3.15 -10.83
C LYS A 138 25.81 3.95 -9.58
#